data_6ae36b5645515d222b1634ce3b20c44a
#
_entry.id   6ae36b5645515d222b1634ce3b20c44a
#
_cell.length_a   1.000
_cell.length_b   1.000
_cell.length_c   1.000
_cell.angle_alpha   90.00
_cell.angle_beta   90.00
_cell.angle_gamma   90.00
#
_symmetry.space_group_name_H-M   'P 1'
#
loop_
_entity.id
_entity.type
_entity.pdbx_description
1 polymer ?
#
loop_
_entity_poly.entity_id
_entity_poly.type
_entity_poly.pdbx_seq_one_letter_code
_entity_poly.pdbx_strand_id
1 'polypeptide(L)'
;ALSYYYVMKYSNDNNLEFDEDMVKSGLESNSNNFEHFNFIDDGLEIIFPPYQVAYYSAGEVRILIPYSELNGIIKNEYLKYSKTENISNTRNRDLKEFSNKKLIAFTFDDGPSYIGTNKLLENLDKYNARVTFFVLGDRVNDYKDTLKRAHDMGNLIGSHTYSHSNLLKLDDYAVINEIKKTNDAIRNVVNSETLYLRPPYGNINSNIKTISNMYTILWDLDTEDWKYKDANRIANYIVENAHDGAIVLLHDLYETSVDGALLAMEKLQNEGYAFVTVEEMATLKNVKLDKEKSYFSIK
;
A
#
# COMPACT_ATOMS: atom_id res chain seq x y z
N ALA A 1 7.49 -28.53 -11.18
CA ALA A 1 8.90 -28.74 -11.54
C ALA A 1 9.71 -27.44 -11.45
N LEU A 2 9.25 -26.35 -12.09
CA LEU A 2 9.98 -25.07 -12.13
C LEU A 2 10.12 -24.44 -10.72
N SER A 3 9.02 -24.32 -9.99
CA SER A 3 9.05 -23.78 -8.61
C SER A 3 9.95 -24.60 -7.69
N TYR A 4 9.94 -25.93 -7.81
CA TYR A 4 10.84 -26.80 -7.04
C TYR A 4 12.32 -26.48 -7.32
N TYR A 5 12.68 -26.33 -8.60
CA TYR A 5 14.04 -25.97 -8.99
C TYR A 5 14.47 -24.64 -8.32
N TYR A 6 13.62 -23.60 -8.38
CA TYR A 6 13.93 -22.29 -7.82
C TYR A 6 13.96 -22.27 -6.29
N VAL A 7 13.10 -23.05 -5.62
CA VAL A 7 13.15 -23.19 -4.15
C VAL A 7 14.44 -23.88 -3.71
N MET A 8 14.84 -24.95 -4.39
CA MET A 8 16.10 -25.65 -4.07
C MET A 8 17.32 -24.80 -4.41
N LYS A 9 17.27 -24.01 -5.48
CA LYS A 9 18.32 -23.03 -5.79
C LYS A 9 18.42 -21.96 -4.70
N TYR A 10 17.32 -21.39 -4.22
CA TYR A 10 17.28 -20.44 -3.12
C TYR A 10 17.92 -21.01 -1.85
N SER A 11 17.60 -22.26 -1.51
CA SER A 11 18.22 -23.00 -0.39
C SER A 11 19.74 -23.04 -0.53
N ASN A 12 20.25 -23.45 -1.69
CA ASN A 12 21.70 -23.53 -1.95
C ASN A 12 22.38 -22.15 -1.92
N ASP A 13 21.78 -21.14 -2.58
CA ASP A 13 22.35 -19.77 -2.68
C ASP A 13 22.45 -19.08 -1.31
N ASN A 14 21.60 -19.46 -0.35
CA ASN A 14 21.54 -18.90 1.00
C ASN A 14 22.14 -19.81 2.08
N ASN A 15 22.74 -20.95 1.70
CA ASN A 15 23.27 -21.97 2.62
C ASN A 15 22.24 -22.44 3.67
N LEU A 16 21.00 -22.65 3.22
CA LEU A 16 19.91 -23.16 4.04
C LEU A 16 19.68 -24.65 3.73
N GLU A 17 19.40 -25.44 4.75
CA GLU A 17 18.95 -26.83 4.57
C GLU A 17 17.43 -26.86 4.53
N PHE A 18 16.85 -27.25 3.40
CA PHE A 18 15.42 -27.45 3.24
C PHE A 18 15.08 -28.95 3.26
N ASP A 19 14.02 -29.27 3.96
CA ASP A 19 13.46 -30.62 3.98
C ASP A 19 12.73 -30.88 2.63
N GLU A 20 13.17 -31.87 1.89
CA GLU A 20 12.60 -32.17 0.56
C GLU A 20 11.10 -32.52 0.60
N ASP A 21 10.64 -33.18 1.65
CA ASP A 21 9.22 -33.58 1.75
C ASP A 21 8.36 -32.35 2.07
N MET A 22 8.88 -31.42 2.89
CA MET A 22 8.23 -30.12 3.13
C MET A 22 8.16 -29.30 1.85
N VAL A 23 9.26 -29.21 1.08
CA VAL A 23 9.27 -28.51 -0.19
C VAL A 23 8.28 -29.12 -1.17
N LYS A 24 8.23 -30.44 -1.31
CA LYS A 24 7.29 -31.13 -2.20
C LYS A 24 5.84 -30.88 -1.80
N SER A 25 5.52 -30.96 -0.50
CA SER A 25 4.18 -30.70 0.03
C SER A 25 3.76 -29.23 -0.18
N GLY A 26 4.66 -28.27 0.11
CA GLY A 26 4.40 -26.86 -0.08
C GLY A 26 4.28 -26.40 -1.55
N LEU A 27 4.71 -27.24 -2.49
CA LEU A 27 4.63 -27.00 -3.93
C LEU A 27 3.59 -27.87 -4.64
N GLU A 28 2.75 -28.60 -3.90
CA GLU A 28 1.61 -29.31 -4.49
C GLU A 28 0.70 -28.35 -5.28
N SER A 29 0.20 -28.82 -6.42
CA SER A 29 -0.62 -28.00 -7.33
C SER A 29 -2.03 -27.77 -6.76
N ASN A 30 -2.11 -26.86 -5.81
CA ASN A 30 -3.38 -26.32 -5.30
C ASN A 30 -3.29 -24.78 -5.18
N SER A 31 -4.43 -24.10 -5.19
CA SER A 31 -4.49 -22.63 -5.18
C SER A 31 -3.84 -22.03 -3.93
N ASN A 32 -3.97 -22.69 -2.79
CA ASN A 32 -3.51 -22.15 -1.50
C ASN A 32 -1.97 -22.15 -1.37
N ASN A 33 -1.29 -23.02 -2.13
CA ASN A 33 0.17 -23.09 -2.11
C ASN A 33 0.86 -21.99 -2.95
N PHE A 34 0.09 -21.26 -3.78
CA PHE A 34 0.61 -20.22 -4.67
C PHE A 34 -0.24 -18.93 -4.57
N GLU A 35 -0.72 -18.60 -3.39
CA GLU A 35 -1.55 -17.40 -3.17
C GLU A 35 -0.74 -16.10 -3.23
N HIS A 36 0.57 -16.17 -2.96
CA HIS A 36 1.43 -15.00 -2.87
C HIS A 36 2.45 -14.98 -4.00
N PHE A 37 2.22 -14.14 -4.99
CA PHE A 37 3.13 -13.96 -6.11
C PHE A 37 3.10 -12.54 -6.67
N ASN A 38 4.21 -12.11 -7.30
CA ASN A 38 4.38 -10.80 -7.93
C ASN A 38 4.84 -10.96 -9.37
N PHE A 39 4.30 -10.17 -10.26
CA PHE A 39 4.97 -9.87 -11.52
C PHE A 39 5.84 -8.65 -11.34
N ILE A 40 7.14 -8.84 -11.29
CA ILE A 40 8.14 -7.77 -11.17
C ILE A 40 8.90 -7.62 -12.49
N ASP A 41 9.73 -6.58 -12.63
CA ASP A 41 10.42 -6.28 -13.90
C ASP A 41 11.20 -7.46 -14.48
N ASP A 42 11.81 -8.28 -13.63
CA ASP A 42 12.68 -9.37 -14.03
C ASP A 42 11.99 -10.74 -14.14
N GLY A 43 10.75 -10.88 -13.66
CA GLY A 43 10.06 -12.18 -13.67
C GLY A 43 8.85 -12.27 -12.75
N LEU A 44 8.46 -13.52 -12.46
CA LEU A 44 7.46 -13.88 -11.48
C LEU A 44 8.16 -14.17 -10.14
N GLU A 45 7.93 -13.34 -9.16
CA GLU A 45 8.31 -13.62 -7.78
C GLU A 45 7.20 -14.47 -7.12
N ILE A 46 7.55 -15.59 -6.49
CA ILE A 46 6.64 -16.39 -5.66
C ILE A 46 7.13 -16.30 -4.23
N ILE A 47 6.21 -16.07 -3.31
CA ILE A 47 6.47 -15.86 -1.90
C ILE A 47 5.83 -17.00 -1.11
N PHE A 48 6.65 -17.72 -0.38
CA PHE A 48 6.19 -18.81 0.50
C PHE A 48 6.32 -18.35 1.95
N PRO A 49 5.20 -18.33 2.69
CA PRO A 49 5.24 -18.02 4.13
C PRO A 49 6.05 -19.07 4.90
N PRO A 50 6.50 -18.74 6.12
CA PRO A 50 7.17 -19.70 6.99
C PRO A 50 6.38 -21.01 7.13
N TYR A 51 7.06 -22.13 7.20
CA TYR A 51 6.53 -23.49 7.24
C TYR A 51 5.89 -24.04 5.96
N GLN A 52 5.79 -23.27 4.86
CA GLN A 52 5.23 -23.82 3.64
C GLN A 52 6.27 -24.67 2.87
N VAL A 53 7.48 -24.16 2.68
CA VAL A 53 8.56 -24.85 1.93
C VAL A 53 9.84 -24.99 2.75
N ALA A 54 9.92 -24.36 3.92
CA ALA A 54 11.08 -24.38 4.82
C ALA A 54 10.64 -24.17 6.28
N TYR A 55 11.49 -24.56 7.24
CA TYR A 55 11.26 -24.30 8.64
C TYR A 55 11.25 -22.80 8.97
N TYR A 56 10.62 -22.45 10.09
CA TYR A 56 10.45 -21.04 10.53
C TYR A 56 11.77 -20.25 10.59
N SER A 57 12.87 -20.91 10.89
CA SER A 57 14.19 -20.28 10.92
C SER A 57 14.67 -19.72 9.58
N ALA A 58 14.13 -20.20 8.47
CA ALA A 58 14.39 -19.66 7.14
C ALA A 58 13.56 -18.39 6.83
N GLY A 59 12.54 -18.11 7.65
CA GLY A 59 11.63 -17.00 7.41
C GLY A 59 10.75 -17.21 6.19
N GLU A 60 10.43 -16.12 5.51
CA GLU A 60 9.72 -16.12 4.24
C GLU A 60 10.68 -16.46 3.10
N VAL A 61 10.32 -17.42 2.28
CA VAL A 61 11.12 -17.82 1.11
C VAL A 61 10.58 -17.15 -0.14
N ARG A 62 11.40 -16.35 -0.81
CA ARG A 62 11.07 -15.65 -2.06
C ARG A 62 11.89 -16.21 -3.20
N ILE A 63 11.24 -16.67 -4.24
CA ILE A 63 11.90 -17.15 -5.46
C ILE A 63 11.52 -16.28 -6.65
N LEU A 64 12.48 -15.94 -7.48
CA LEU A 64 12.27 -15.23 -8.74
C LEU A 64 12.41 -16.18 -9.90
N ILE A 65 11.35 -16.32 -10.71
CA ILE A 65 11.34 -17.08 -11.95
C ILE A 65 11.37 -16.09 -13.12
N PRO A 66 12.46 -16.02 -13.88
CA PRO A 66 12.58 -15.07 -15.00
C PRO A 66 11.48 -15.30 -16.04
N TYR A 67 11.02 -14.24 -16.70
CA TYR A 67 10.01 -14.30 -17.76
C TYR A 67 10.41 -15.23 -18.92
N SER A 68 11.72 -15.34 -19.21
CA SER A 68 12.22 -16.26 -20.23
C SER A 68 11.85 -17.73 -19.98
N GLU A 69 11.66 -18.11 -18.72
CA GLU A 69 11.30 -19.48 -18.32
C GLU A 69 9.79 -19.69 -18.13
N LEU A 70 9.02 -18.60 -18.18
CA LEU A 70 7.56 -18.63 -18.03
C LEU A 70 6.83 -18.69 -19.37
N ASN A 71 7.55 -18.63 -20.48
CA ASN A 71 6.96 -18.65 -21.83
C ASN A 71 6.19 -19.96 -22.07
N GLY A 72 4.92 -19.85 -22.43
CA GLY A 72 4.01 -20.99 -22.59
C GLY A 72 3.46 -21.60 -21.28
N ILE A 73 3.89 -21.09 -20.11
CA ILE A 73 3.39 -21.55 -18.80
C ILE A 73 2.29 -20.61 -18.30
N ILE A 74 2.49 -19.31 -18.47
CA ILE A 74 1.50 -18.28 -18.09
C ILE A 74 0.88 -17.65 -19.33
N LYS A 75 -0.32 -17.08 -19.18
CA LYS A 75 -0.98 -16.43 -20.30
C LYS A 75 -0.22 -15.16 -20.72
N ASN A 76 -0.18 -14.90 -22.03
CA ASN A 76 0.53 -13.74 -22.59
C ASN A 76 0.06 -12.40 -22.04
N GLU A 77 -1.17 -12.32 -21.54
CA GLU A 77 -1.69 -11.11 -20.89
C GLU A 77 -0.93 -10.74 -19.60
N TYR A 78 -0.32 -11.72 -18.92
CA TYR A 78 0.52 -11.49 -17.74
C TYR A 78 1.98 -11.19 -18.10
N LEU A 79 2.43 -11.58 -19.31
CA LEU A 79 3.79 -11.25 -19.80
C LEU A 79 3.96 -9.77 -20.14
N LYS A 80 2.87 -9.02 -20.33
CA LYS A 80 2.94 -7.56 -20.56
C LYS A 80 3.47 -6.78 -19.36
N TYR A 81 3.41 -7.35 -18.14
CA TYR A 81 4.03 -6.78 -16.95
C TYR A 81 5.57 -6.84 -16.99
N SER A 82 6.15 -7.61 -17.92
CA SER A 82 7.61 -7.68 -18.17
C SER A 82 8.18 -6.46 -18.90
N LYS A 83 7.33 -5.65 -19.49
CA LYS A 83 7.74 -4.35 -20.03
C LYS A 83 7.36 -3.31 -19.00
N THR A 84 8.35 -2.73 -18.35
CA THR A 84 8.24 -1.36 -17.90
C THR A 84 7.75 -0.56 -19.12
N GLU A 85 6.44 -0.50 -19.32
CA GLU A 85 5.90 0.68 -20.00
C GLU A 85 6.52 1.80 -19.21
N ASN A 86 7.28 2.64 -19.89
CA ASN A 86 7.77 3.89 -19.31
C ASN A 86 6.64 4.44 -18.48
N ILE A 87 6.74 4.29 -17.15
CA ILE A 87 5.92 5.05 -16.22
C ILE A 87 6.37 6.45 -16.51
N SER A 88 5.74 7.01 -17.53
CA SER A 88 5.93 8.39 -17.92
C SER A 88 5.67 9.15 -16.64
N ASN A 89 6.63 9.89 -16.19
CA ASN A 89 6.67 10.78 -15.04
C ASN A 89 5.27 11.24 -14.58
N THR A 90 4.44 10.30 -14.12
CA THR A 90 3.06 10.51 -13.69
C THR A 90 3.00 11.30 -12.39
N ARG A 91 4.16 11.52 -11.78
CA ARG A 91 4.30 12.28 -10.55
C ARG A 91 3.79 13.71 -10.66
N ASN A 92 3.85 14.32 -11.83
CA ASN A 92 3.40 15.69 -12.08
C ASN A 92 2.19 15.69 -13.02
N ARG A 93 0.99 15.36 -12.49
CA ARG A 93 -0.25 15.65 -13.24
C ARG A 93 -0.61 17.13 -13.13
N ASP A 94 -1.28 17.67 -14.15
CA ASP A 94 -1.76 19.06 -14.13
C ASP A 94 -2.96 19.18 -13.17
N LEU A 95 -2.72 19.75 -11.99
CA LEU A 95 -3.76 19.93 -10.99
C LEU A 95 -4.86 20.91 -11.41
N LYS A 96 -4.64 21.74 -12.43
CA LYS A 96 -5.63 22.71 -12.91
C LYS A 96 -6.92 22.05 -13.40
N GLU A 97 -6.83 20.82 -13.91
CA GLU A 97 -8.00 20.06 -14.35
C GLU A 97 -9.00 19.72 -13.23
N PHE A 98 -8.55 19.81 -11.96
CA PHE A 98 -9.37 19.51 -10.79
C PHE A 98 -9.89 20.76 -10.06
N SER A 99 -9.49 21.97 -10.48
CA SER A 99 -9.79 23.21 -9.76
C SER A 99 -11.27 23.52 -9.56
N ASN A 100 -12.14 22.97 -10.41
CA ASN A 100 -13.60 23.16 -10.36
C ASN A 100 -14.35 21.89 -9.96
N LYS A 101 -13.66 20.86 -9.45
CA LYS A 101 -14.27 19.61 -9.03
C LYS A 101 -14.40 19.55 -7.52
N LYS A 102 -15.35 18.78 -7.03
CA LYS A 102 -15.36 18.36 -5.64
C LYS A 102 -14.18 17.41 -5.42
N LEU A 103 -13.41 17.60 -4.37
CA LEU A 103 -12.22 16.82 -4.07
C LEU A 103 -12.48 15.85 -2.92
N ILE A 104 -11.99 14.63 -3.05
CA ILE A 104 -12.03 13.63 -1.99
C ILE A 104 -10.72 12.84 -1.96
N ALA A 105 -10.17 12.59 -0.77
CA ALA A 105 -8.96 11.81 -0.58
C ALA A 105 -9.31 10.42 -0.04
N PHE A 106 -9.07 9.39 -0.85
CA PHE A 106 -9.08 8.02 -0.39
C PHE A 106 -7.73 7.72 0.25
N THR A 107 -7.73 7.26 1.49
CA THR A 107 -6.50 6.99 2.25
C THR A 107 -6.54 5.59 2.81
N PHE A 108 -5.40 4.90 2.74
CA PHE A 108 -5.28 3.49 3.10
C PHE A 108 -4.21 3.30 4.14
N ASP A 109 -4.57 2.67 5.26
CA ASP A 109 -3.69 2.40 6.39
C ASP A 109 -3.22 0.92 6.39
N ASP A 110 -2.17 0.64 7.16
CA ASP A 110 -1.60 -0.68 7.46
C ASP A 110 -0.88 -1.38 6.30
N GLY A 111 -0.93 -0.84 5.11
CA GLY A 111 -0.17 -1.38 3.96
C GLY A 111 1.36 -1.17 4.07
N PRO A 112 2.10 -1.53 3.01
CA PRO A 112 1.62 -2.14 1.78
C PRO A 112 1.12 -3.55 1.97
N SER A 113 0.20 -4.01 1.12
CA SER A 113 -0.17 -5.40 1.01
C SER A 113 0.02 -5.92 -0.41
N TYR A 114 0.22 -7.21 -0.51
CA TYR A 114 0.46 -7.83 -1.79
C TYR A 114 -0.76 -7.77 -2.71
N ILE A 115 -1.91 -8.21 -2.20
CA ILE A 115 -3.13 -8.34 -3.00
C ILE A 115 -3.85 -6.99 -3.10
N GLY A 116 -4.17 -6.38 -1.97
CA GLY A 116 -5.02 -5.19 -1.95
C GLY A 116 -4.35 -3.98 -2.56
N THR A 117 -3.09 -3.67 -2.18
CA THR A 117 -2.38 -2.51 -2.74
C THR A 117 -2.20 -2.63 -4.24
N ASN A 118 -1.75 -3.79 -4.76
CA ASN A 118 -1.57 -3.96 -6.21
C ASN A 118 -2.89 -3.90 -6.97
N LYS A 119 -3.96 -4.55 -6.47
CA LYS A 119 -5.30 -4.48 -7.06
C LYS A 119 -5.80 -3.04 -7.16
N LEU A 120 -5.57 -2.24 -6.12
CA LEU A 120 -5.91 -0.82 -6.12
C LEU A 120 -5.12 -0.07 -7.20
N LEU A 121 -3.78 -0.21 -7.23
CA LEU A 121 -2.91 0.46 -8.18
C LEU A 121 -3.25 0.13 -9.65
N GLU A 122 -3.69 -1.09 -9.94
CA GLU A 122 -4.10 -1.51 -11.29
C GLU A 122 -5.36 -0.80 -11.78
N ASN A 123 -6.14 -0.23 -10.88
CA ASN A 123 -7.43 0.37 -11.21
C ASN A 123 -7.49 1.90 -11.06
N LEU A 124 -6.49 2.55 -10.44
CA LEU A 124 -6.52 4.00 -10.19
C LEU A 124 -6.58 4.83 -11.48
N ASP A 125 -5.87 4.42 -12.52
CA ASP A 125 -5.83 5.14 -13.80
C ASP A 125 -7.20 5.23 -14.47
N LYS A 126 -8.06 4.22 -14.28
CA LYS A 126 -9.45 4.23 -14.79
C LYS A 126 -10.25 5.43 -14.30
N TYR A 127 -9.93 5.92 -13.12
CA TYR A 127 -10.62 7.05 -12.47
C TYR A 127 -9.81 8.34 -12.48
N ASN A 128 -8.65 8.36 -13.14
CA ASN A 128 -7.65 9.43 -12.99
C ASN A 128 -7.39 9.73 -11.50
N ALA A 129 -7.28 8.69 -10.68
CA ALA A 129 -7.22 8.78 -9.24
C ALA A 129 -5.78 8.71 -8.74
N ARG A 130 -5.52 9.46 -7.67
CA ARG A 130 -4.38 9.28 -6.77
C ARG A 130 -4.88 9.17 -5.35
N VAL A 131 -4.22 8.34 -4.59
CA VAL A 131 -4.59 8.05 -3.20
C VAL A 131 -3.42 8.32 -2.27
N THR A 132 -3.66 8.24 -0.97
CA THR A 132 -2.61 8.35 0.05
C THR A 132 -2.51 7.03 0.80
N PHE A 133 -1.32 6.49 0.90
CA PHE A 133 -1.02 5.29 1.69
C PHE A 133 -0.27 5.69 2.96
N PHE A 134 -0.79 5.34 4.12
CA PHE A 134 -0.11 5.42 5.41
C PHE A 134 0.42 4.05 5.76
N VAL A 135 1.71 3.83 5.51
CA VAL A 135 2.31 2.50 5.55
C VAL A 135 2.96 2.19 6.88
N LEU A 136 2.92 0.92 7.30
CA LEU A 136 3.67 0.41 8.44
C LEU A 136 5.14 0.17 8.04
N GLY A 137 6.04 0.67 8.85
CA GLY A 137 7.48 0.60 8.55
C GLY A 137 8.03 -0.83 8.50
N ASP A 138 7.50 -1.74 9.32
CA ASP A 138 7.90 -3.14 9.35
C ASP A 138 7.48 -3.92 8.09
N ARG A 139 6.50 -3.41 7.33
CA ARG A 139 6.03 -4.02 6.07
C ARG A 139 6.78 -3.49 4.84
N VAL A 140 7.40 -2.31 4.94
CA VAL A 140 7.99 -1.62 3.78
C VAL A 140 9.00 -2.47 3.02
N ASN A 141 9.89 -3.16 3.74
CA ASN A 141 10.94 -3.96 3.11
C ASN A 141 10.39 -5.20 2.39
N ASP A 142 9.34 -5.81 2.96
CA ASP A 142 8.72 -7.02 2.41
C ASP A 142 7.93 -6.72 1.13
N TYR A 143 7.42 -5.49 1.00
CA TYR A 143 6.61 -5.05 -0.14
C TYR A 143 7.22 -3.84 -0.86
N LYS A 144 8.57 -3.75 -0.89
CA LYS A 144 9.31 -2.60 -1.45
C LYS A 144 8.92 -2.26 -2.88
N ASP A 145 8.71 -3.27 -3.73
CA ASP A 145 8.39 -3.05 -5.15
C ASP A 145 6.96 -2.51 -5.32
N THR A 146 6.02 -3.02 -4.52
CA THR A 146 4.66 -2.49 -4.44
C THR A 146 4.65 -1.04 -3.96
N LEU A 147 5.42 -0.72 -2.90
CA LEU A 147 5.53 0.65 -2.38
C LEU A 147 6.18 1.58 -3.40
N LYS A 148 7.26 1.12 -4.03
CA LYS A 148 7.92 1.88 -5.09
C LYS A 148 6.98 2.18 -6.24
N ARG A 149 6.24 1.16 -6.71
CA ARG A 149 5.22 1.33 -7.76
C ARG A 149 4.15 2.35 -7.35
N ALA A 150 3.60 2.24 -6.14
CA ALA A 150 2.61 3.18 -5.63
C ALA A 150 3.12 4.63 -5.68
N HIS A 151 4.34 4.86 -5.21
CA HIS A 151 4.99 6.16 -5.24
C HIS A 151 5.27 6.67 -6.67
N ASP A 152 5.79 5.80 -7.56
CA ASP A 152 6.13 6.18 -8.93
C ASP A 152 4.87 6.52 -9.76
N MET A 153 3.73 5.92 -9.44
CA MET A 153 2.42 6.29 -9.99
C MET A 153 1.88 7.63 -9.45
N GLY A 154 2.61 8.30 -8.55
CA GLY A 154 2.26 9.62 -8.02
C GLY A 154 1.34 9.59 -6.81
N ASN A 155 1.12 8.44 -6.21
CA ASN A 155 0.42 8.38 -4.94
C ASN A 155 1.30 8.94 -3.81
N LEU A 156 0.66 9.48 -2.77
CA LEU A 156 1.35 9.97 -1.59
C LEU A 156 1.63 8.82 -0.62
N ILE A 157 2.88 8.75 -0.15
CA ILE A 157 3.27 7.81 0.90
C ILE A 157 3.45 8.57 2.20
N GLY A 158 2.70 8.17 3.23
CA GLY A 158 2.79 8.66 4.60
C GLY A 158 3.23 7.56 5.57
N SER A 159 3.60 7.95 6.78
CA SER A 159 3.98 7.06 7.87
C SER A 159 2.77 6.66 8.70
N HIS A 160 2.64 5.36 9.01
CA HIS A 160 1.67 4.83 10.00
C HIS A 160 2.38 4.21 11.21
N THR A 161 3.57 4.72 11.55
CA THR A 161 4.50 4.16 12.54
C THR A 161 5.16 2.85 12.07
N TYR A 162 6.11 2.33 12.85
CA TYR A 162 6.84 1.14 12.46
C TYR A 162 6.04 -0.13 12.73
N SER A 163 5.48 -0.27 13.94
CA SER A 163 4.84 -1.50 14.44
C SER A 163 3.35 -1.33 14.77
N HIS A 164 2.69 -0.28 14.29
CA HIS A 164 1.30 0.06 14.64
C HIS A 164 1.09 0.30 16.15
N SER A 165 2.12 0.78 16.84
CA SER A 165 2.04 1.03 18.27
C SER A 165 1.20 2.26 18.59
N ASN A 166 0.39 2.19 19.66
CA ASN A 166 -0.32 3.37 20.17
C ASN A 166 0.69 4.36 20.78
N LEU A 167 0.97 5.45 20.08
CA LEU A 167 2.00 6.42 20.44
C LEU A 167 1.76 7.07 21.82
N LEU A 168 0.50 7.18 22.28
CA LEU A 168 0.19 7.73 23.62
C LEU A 168 0.63 6.80 24.76
N LYS A 169 0.97 5.55 24.48
CA LYS A 169 1.43 4.57 25.47
C LYS A 169 2.95 4.41 25.50
N LEU A 170 3.66 5.15 24.67
CA LEU A 170 5.10 5.10 24.53
C LEU A 170 5.76 6.32 25.18
N ASP A 171 6.99 6.15 25.63
CA ASP A 171 7.84 7.28 25.98
C ASP A 171 8.37 8.00 24.72
N ASP A 172 8.95 9.18 24.90
CA ASP A 172 9.40 10.02 23.79
C ASP A 172 10.46 9.32 22.92
N TYR A 173 11.35 8.53 23.53
CA TYR A 173 12.37 7.80 22.78
C TYR A 173 11.76 6.71 21.89
N ALA A 174 10.79 5.97 22.41
CA ALA A 174 10.07 4.96 21.65
C ALA A 174 9.23 5.59 20.53
N VAL A 175 8.60 6.75 20.76
CA VAL A 175 7.88 7.51 19.72
C VAL A 175 8.84 7.93 18.59
N ILE A 176 10.00 8.51 18.94
CA ILE A 176 11.03 8.89 17.95
C ILE A 176 11.46 7.69 17.12
N ASN A 177 11.66 6.54 17.77
CA ASN A 177 12.13 5.33 17.13
C ASN A 177 11.09 4.74 16.16
N GLU A 178 9.80 4.70 16.56
CA GLU A 178 8.68 4.28 15.68
C GLU A 178 8.62 5.14 14.41
N ILE A 179 8.67 6.46 14.56
CA ILE A 179 8.59 7.40 13.44
C ILE A 179 9.85 7.32 12.56
N LYS A 180 11.02 7.37 13.18
CA LYS A 180 12.29 7.38 12.45
C LYS A 180 12.50 6.11 11.64
N LYS A 181 12.28 4.93 12.22
CA LYS A 181 12.43 3.65 11.51
C LYS A 181 11.51 3.57 10.30
N THR A 182 10.27 4.04 10.43
CA THR A 182 9.33 4.06 9.31
C THR A 182 9.80 5.00 8.21
N ASN A 183 10.18 6.22 8.56
CA ASN A 183 10.62 7.22 7.59
C ASN A 183 11.90 6.76 6.88
N ASP A 184 12.85 6.15 7.60
CA ASP A 184 14.07 5.58 7.03
C ASP A 184 13.73 4.42 6.07
N ALA A 185 12.81 3.52 6.43
CA ALA A 185 12.37 2.43 5.56
C ALA A 185 11.71 2.96 4.27
N ILE A 186 10.78 3.90 4.38
CA ILE A 186 10.14 4.55 3.23
C ILE A 186 11.18 5.22 2.34
N ARG A 187 12.06 6.05 2.91
CA ARG A 187 13.10 6.78 2.16
C ARG A 187 14.01 5.83 1.39
N ASN A 188 14.39 4.71 1.98
CA ASN A 188 15.27 3.73 1.33
C ASN A 188 14.64 3.09 0.09
N VAL A 189 13.32 3.02 0.02
CA VAL A 189 12.58 2.43 -1.11
C VAL A 189 12.23 3.48 -2.16
N VAL A 190 11.67 4.63 -1.73
CA VAL A 190 11.12 5.63 -2.67
C VAL A 190 12.08 6.79 -2.95
N ASN A 191 13.23 6.81 -2.29
CA ASN A 191 14.24 7.88 -2.39
C ASN A 191 13.65 9.30 -2.17
N SER A 192 12.69 9.41 -1.25
CA SER A 192 12.03 10.66 -0.88
C SER A 192 11.63 10.63 0.58
N GLU A 193 11.66 11.80 1.22
CA GLU A 193 11.19 11.96 2.59
C GLU A 193 9.65 11.95 2.65
N THR A 194 9.07 11.34 3.67
CA THR A 194 7.66 11.54 3.98
C THR A 194 7.48 12.59 5.07
N LEU A 195 6.52 13.47 4.87
CA LEU A 195 6.17 14.54 5.81
C LEU A 195 4.80 14.31 6.46
N TYR A 196 4.14 13.23 6.15
CA TYR A 196 2.76 12.95 6.56
C TYR A 196 2.72 11.77 7.54
N LEU A 197 2.08 11.97 8.67
CA LEU A 197 1.87 10.97 9.71
C LEU A 197 0.38 10.75 9.93
N ARG A 198 -0.04 9.51 9.93
CA ARG A 198 -1.30 9.09 10.55
C ARG A 198 -0.96 8.22 11.75
N PRO A 199 -1.22 8.70 12.98
CA PRO A 199 -0.94 7.89 14.17
C PRO A 199 -1.94 6.75 14.27
N PRO A 200 -1.52 5.54 14.67
CA PRO A 200 -2.43 4.43 14.92
C PRO A 200 -3.59 4.81 15.84
N TYR A 201 -4.80 4.33 15.52
CA TYR A 201 -6.04 4.62 16.25
C TYR A 201 -6.44 6.12 16.25
N GLY A 202 -5.78 6.97 15.45
CA GLY A 202 -5.97 8.42 15.51
C GLY A 202 -5.43 9.08 16.80
N ASN A 203 -4.69 8.33 17.61
CA ASN A 203 -4.23 8.75 18.93
C ASN A 203 -2.98 9.62 18.86
N ILE A 204 -3.14 10.93 19.15
CA ILE A 204 -2.05 11.90 19.10
C ILE A 204 -2.25 12.98 20.14
N ASN A 205 -1.16 13.58 20.62
CA ASN A 205 -1.15 14.78 21.47
C ASN A 205 -0.14 15.81 20.95
N SER A 206 -0.05 16.95 21.60
CA SER A 206 0.85 18.06 21.19
C SER A 206 2.32 17.65 21.27
N ASN A 207 2.72 16.88 22.29
CA ASN A 207 4.09 16.41 22.44
C ASN A 207 4.52 15.53 21.25
N ILE A 208 3.66 14.58 20.87
CA ILE A 208 3.94 13.69 19.72
C ILE A 208 4.01 14.47 18.40
N LYS A 209 3.17 15.48 18.20
CA LYS A 209 3.25 16.37 17.03
C LYS A 209 4.58 17.12 16.98
N THR A 210 5.02 17.66 18.09
CA THR A 210 6.31 18.36 18.20
C THR A 210 7.48 17.39 17.93
N ILE A 211 7.45 16.19 18.52
CA ILE A 211 8.48 15.17 18.33
C ILE A 211 8.53 14.69 16.86
N SER A 212 7.37 14.40 16.29
CA SER A 212 7.30 13.88 14.91
C SER A 212 7.71 14.92 13.88
N ASN A 213 7.38 16.18 14.14
CA ASN A 213 7.55 17.30 13.21
C ASN A 213 6.95 17.00 11.81
N MET A 214 5.82 16.28 11.77
CA MET A 214 5.13 15.84 10.56
C MET A 214 3.70 16.42 10.51
N TYR A 215 3.11 16.46 9.31
CA TYR A 215 1.69 16.81 9.15
C TYR A 215 0.83 15.65 9.59
N THR A 216 -0.04 15.89 10.60
CA THR A 216 -0.95 14.87 11.13
C THR A 216 -2.23 14.84 10.33
N ILE A 217 -2.46 13.73 9.63
CA ILE A 217 -3.64 13.48 8.81
C ILE A 217 -4.50 12.40 9.49
N LEU A 218 -5.71 12.75 9.83
CA LEU A 218 -6.74 11.86 10.35
C LEU A 218 -7.81 11.64 9.26
N TRP A 219 -9.06 11.42 9.63
CA TRP A 219 -10.17 11.18 8.70
C TRP A 219 -11.49 11.70 9.28
N ASP A 220 -12.42 12.04 8.43
CA ASP A 220 -13.80 12.35 8.80
C ASP A 220 -14.81 11.32 8.26
N LEU A 221 -14.39 10.45 7.32
CA LEU A 221 -15.21 9.32 6.89
C LEU A 221 -14.53 8.00 7.31
N ASP A 222 -15.07 7.37 8.37
CA ASP A 222 -14.64 6.05 8.85
C ASP A 222 -15.56 4.98 8.27
N THR A 223 -15.04 4.17 7.38
CA THR A 223 -15.81 3.13 6.70
C THR A 223 -16.05 1.89 7.56
N GLU A 224 -15.30 1.71 8.64
CA GLU A 224 -15.24 0.49 9.45
C GLU A 224 -15.02 -0.78 8.57
N ASP A 225 -14.25 -0.65 7.48
CA ASP A 225 -14.00 -1.70 6.50
C ASP A 225 -13.34 -2.95 7.09
N TRP A 226 -12.43 -2.74 8.04
CA TRP A 226 -11.76 -3.80 8.81
C TRP A 226 -12.75 -4.70 9.57
N LYS A 227 -13.91 -4.16 9.96
CA LYS A 227 -14.92 -4.83 10.77
C LYS A 227 -15.97 -5.54 9.91
N TYR A 228 -16.50 -4.85 8.91
CA TYR A 228 -17.64 -5.37 8.15
C TYR A 228 -17.24 -6.18 6.92
N LYS A 229 -16.09 -5.88 6.31
CA LYS A 229 -15.54 -6.60 5.14
C LYS A 229 -16.57 -6.84 4.02
N ASP A 230 -17.39 -5.82 3.73
CA ASP A 230 -18.43 -5.83 2.72
C ASP A 230 -18.23 -4.64 1.77
N ALA A 231 -17.85 -4.92 0.52
CA ALA A 231 -17.55 -3.92 -0.48
C ALA A 231 -18.73 -2.99 -0.79
N ASN A 232 -19.96 -3.52 -0.87
CA ASN A 232 -21.13 -2.72 -1.15
C ASN A 232 -21.47 -1.77 0.00
N ARG A 233 -21.37 -2.25 1.25
CA ARG A 233 -21.57 -1.43 2.44
C ARG A 233 -20.55 -0.30 2.49
N ILE A 234 -19.26 -0.61 2.26
CA ILE A 234 -18.15 0.37 2.23
C ILE A 234 -18.44 1.43 1.16
N ALA A 235 -18.74 0.99 -0.07
CA ALA A 235 -19.05 1.90 -1.17
C ALA A 235 -20.25 2.80 -0.89
N ASN A 236 -21.34 2.24 -0.39
CA ASN A 236 -22.55 3.00 -0.08
C ASN A 236 -22.30 4.03 1.02
N TYR A 237 -21.60 3.65 2.10
CA TYR A 237 -21.24 4.58 3.17
C TYR A 237 -20.41 5.77 2.64
N ILE A 238 -19.40 5.49 1.80
CA ILE A 238 -18.56 6.55 1.22
C ILE A 238 -19.42 7.49 0.36
N VAL A 239 -20.25 6.96 -0.53
CA VAL A 239 -21.08 7.75 -1.45
C VAL A 239 -22.12 8.60 -0.70
N GLU A 240 -22.79 8.03 0.29
CA GLU A 240 -23.81 8.73 1.09
C GLU A 240 -23.23 9.87 1.95
N ASN A 241 -21.98 9.77 2.36
CA ASN A 241 -21.33 10.73 3.25
C ASN A 241 -20.27 11.60 2.54
N ALA A 242 -20.02 11.39 1.26
CA ALA A 242 -19.04 12.13 0.49
C ALA A 242 -19.32 13.64 0.47
N HIS A 243 -18.31 14.43 0.73
CA HIS A 243 -18.37 15.88 0.60
C HIS A 243 -17.02 16.43 0.11
N ASP A 244 -17.02 17.65 -0.41
CA ASP A 244 -15.81 18.30 -0.89
C ASP A 244 -14.80 18.55 0.24
N GLY A 245 -13.63 17.95 0.13
CA GLY A 245 -12.57 17.99 1.13
C GLY A 245 -12.54 16.82 2.11
N ALA A 246 -13.39 15.81 1.94
CA ALA A 246 -13.42 14.63 2.79
C ALA A 246 -12.13 13.81 2.70
N ILE A 247 -11.75 13.22 3.83
CA ILE A 247 -10.65 12.23 3.95
C ILE A 247 -11.26 10.92 4.42
N VAL A 248 -11.16 9.89 3.60
CA VAL A 248 -11.75 8.56 3.84
C VAL A 248 -10.70 7.62 4.44
N LEU A 249 -11.01 6.97 5.56
CA LEU A 249 -10.20 5.89 6.12
C LEU A 249 -10.62 4.55 5.52
N LEU A 250 -9.62 3.83 5.03
CA LEU A 250 -9.70 2.48 4.50
C LEU A 250 -8.41 1.71 4.86
N HIS A 251 -8.41 0.39 4.61
CA HIS A 251 -7.23 -0.46 4.80
C HIS A 251 -7.03 -1.34 3.54
N ASP A 252 -5.88 -1.23 2.89
CA ASP A 252 -5.57 -2.00 1.69
C ASP A 252 -5.08 -3.44 1.96
N LEU A 253 -5.25 -3.88 3.20
CA LEU A 253 -5.05 -5.28 3.62
C LEU A 253 -6.20 -6.20 3.16
N TYR A 254 -7.39 -5.65 2.93
CA TYR A 254 -8.59 -6.42 2.62
C TYR A 254 -9.06 -6.13 1.20
N GLU A 255 -9.25 -7.18 0.38
CA GLU A 255 -9.79 -7.02 -0.96
C GLU A 255 -11.16 -6.33 -0.97
N THR A 256 -12.01 -6.63 0.01
CA THR A 256 -13.33 -6.02 0.15
C THR A 256 -13.26 -4.51 0.38
N SER A 257 -12.22 -4.01 1.05
CA SER A 257 -11.98 -2.57 1.23
C SER A 257 -11.59 -1.92 -0.10
N VAL A 258 -10.72 -2.56 -0.86
CA VAL A 258 -10.31 -2.10 -2.19
C VAL A 258 -11.50 -2.12 -3.16
N ASP A 259 -12.26 -3.20 -3.20
CA ASP A 259 -13.47 -3.29 -4.04
C ASP A 259 -14.50 -2.22 -3.68
N GLY A 260 -14.71 -1.99 -2.38
CA GLY A 260 -15.61 -0.94 -1.91
C GLY A 260 -15.14 0.46 -2.31
N ALA A 261 -13.83 0.73 -2.22
CA ALA A 261 -13.24 1.99 -2.66
C ALA A 261 -13.43 2.20 -4.17
N LEU A 262 -13.14 1.18 -4.99
CA LEU A 262 -13.29 1.26 -6.45
C LEU A 262 -14.76 1.45 -6.87
N LEU A 263 -15.71 0.76 -6.23
CA LEU A 263 -17.14 0.95 -6.44
C LEU A 263 -17.60 2.37 -6.05
N ALA A 264 -17.06 2.93 -4.96
CA ALA A 264 -17.34 4.30 -4.56
C ALA A 264 -16.76 5.30 -5.57
N MET A 265 -15.53 5.09 -6.04
CA MET A 265 -14.90 5.95 -7.06
C MET A 265 -15.73 5.97 -8.35
N GLU A 266 -16.23 4.83 -8.81
CA GLU A 266 -17.07 4.75 -10.01
C GLU A 266 -18.35 5.62 -9.88
N LYS A 267 -19.01 5.58 -8.73
CA LYS A 267 -20.22 6.37 -8.47
C LYS A 267 -19.89 7.86 -8.33
N LEU A 268 -18.90 8.19 -7.51
CA LEU A 268 -18.52 9.58 -7.19
C LEU A 268 -17.93 10.33 -8.40
N GLN A 269 -17.24 9.64 -9.31
CA GLN A 269 -16.75 10.24 -10.55
C GLN A 269 -17.92 10.81 -11.38
N ASN A 270 -19.06 10.08 -11.44
CA ASN A 270 -20.27 10.53 -12.12
C ASN A 270 -20.96 11.71 -11.40
N GLU A 271 -20.67 11.92 -10.10
CA GLU A 271 -21.17 13.04 -9.31
C GLU A 271 -20.22 14.26 -9.30
N GLY A 272 -19.16 14.20 -10.13
CA GLY A 272 -18.21 15.29 -10.33
C GLY A 272 -17.07 15.37 -9.31
N TYR A 273 -16.83 14.30 -8.56
CA TYR A 273 -15.68 14.22 -7.69
C TYR A 273 -14.39 13.91 -8.46
N ALA A 274 -13.28 14.42 -7.94
CA ALA A 274 -11.93 14.04 -8.32
C ALA A 274 -11.20 13.42 -7.11
N PHE A 275 -10.43 12.37 -7.39
CA PHE A 275 -9.70 11.60 -6.40
C PHE A 275 -8.25 12.07 -6.36
N VAL A 276 -7.89 12.66 -5.24
CA VAL A 276 -6.60 13.34 -5.07
C VAL A 276 -5.91 12.87 -3.80
N THR A 277 -4.59 12.99 -3.76
CA THR A 277 -3.85 12.79 -2.50
C THR A 277 -4.19 13.92 -1.50
N VAL A 278 -3.92 13.71 -0.22
CA VAL A 278 -4.09 14.79 0.78
C VAL A 278 -3.22 16.01 0.48
N GLU A 279 -2.04 15.81 -0.10
CA GLU A 279 -1.14 16.90 -0.50
C GLU A 279 -1.71 17.69 -1.69
N GLU A 280 -2.19 17.01 -2.72
CA GLU A 280 -2.85 17.63 -3.86
C GLU A 280 -4.11 18.38 -3.44
N MET A 281 -4.89 17.80 -2.52
CA MET A 281 -6.09 18.45 -1.97
C MET A 281 -5.75 19.76 -1.24
N ALA A 282 -4.71 19.74 -0.38
CA ALA A 282 -4.25 20.93 0.31
C ALA A 282 -3.80 22.02 -0.68
N THR A 283 -3.08 21.61 -1.74
CA THR A 283 -2.62 22.51 -2.80
C THR A 283 -3.80 23.12 -3.56
N LEU A 284 -4.74 22.29 -4.01
CA LEU A 284 -5.91 22.75 -4.79
C LEU A 284 -6.84 23.67 -4.00
N LYS A 285 -6.96 23.43 -2.72
CA LYS A 285 -7.76 24.27 -1.81
C LYS A 285 -6.99 25.44 -1.22
N ASN A 286 -5.73 25.61 -1.62
CA ASN A 286 -4.83 26.66 -1.10
C ASN A 286 -4.74 26.64 0.45
N VAL A 287 -4.72 25.44 1.04
CA VAL A 287 -4.57 25.23 2.48
C VAL A 287 -3.11 24.99 2.80
N LYS A 288 -2.50 25.88 3.55
CA LYS A 288 -1.16 25.69 4.12
C LYS A 288 -1.29 24.80 5.34
N LEU A 289 -0.79 23.57 5.23
CA LEU A 289 -0.77 22.64 6.36
C LEU A 289 0.18 23.13 7.46
N ASP A 290 -0.21 22.87 8.71
CA ASP A 290 0.48 23.23 9.95
C ASP A 290 0.74 21.96 10.76
N LYS A 291 1.97 21.71 11.17
CA LYS A 291 2.38 20.51 11.89
C LYS A 291 1.82 20.40 13.30
N GLU A 292 1.41 21.51 13.87
CA GLU A 292 0.77 21.55 15.18
C GLU A 292 -0.73 21.21 15.13
N LYS A 293 -1.29 21.08 13.93
CA LYS A 293 -2.71 20.74 13.72
C LYS A 293 -2.90 19.29 13.30
N SER A 294 -4.13 18.80 13.51
CA SER A 294 -4.62 17.54 12.95
C SER A 294 -5.70 17.83 11.93
N TYR A 295 -5.63 17.18 10.78
CA TYR A 295 -6.56 17.39 9.68
C TYR A 295 -7.47 16.18 9.52
N PHE A 296 -8.77 16.39 9.76
CA PHE A 296 -9.80 15.37 9.55
C PHE A 296 -10.40 15.48 8.14
N SER A 297 -10.39 16.68 7.60
CA SER A 297 -10.77 17.04 6.24
C SER A 297 -9.99 18.28 5.83
N ILE A 298 -9.96 18.61 4.54
CA ILE A 298 -9.30 19.80 4.01
C ILE A 298 -10.35 20.64 3.26
N LYS A 299 -10.73 21.77 3.86
CA LYS A 299 -11.81 22.65 3.37
C LYS A 299 -11.30 23.98 2.89
#